data_7238b129a9a9a1a5768a4ab174a76192
#
_entry.id   7238b129a9a9a1a5768a4ab174a76192
#
_cell.length_a   1.000
_cell.length_b   1.000
_cell.length_c   1.000
_cell.angle_alpha   90.00
_cell.angle_beta   90.00
_cell.angle_gamma   90.00
#
_symmetry.space_group_name_H-M   'P 1'
#
loop_
_entity.id
_entity.type
_entity.pdbx_description
1 polymer ?
#
loop_
_entity_poly.entity_id
_entity_poly.type
_entity_poly.pdbx_seq_one_letter_code
_entity_poly.pdbx_strand_id
1 'polypeptide(L)'
;SVLKFDGFLKIYANSNKDDESILPDMSKGPVNIEALIDEQHFTQPPPRYSEASLVKKLEELGIGRPSTYASIISTIANRGYAEILNKRFFPTDRGKLISAFLEKLFSKYVDYNFTAGLEDQLDEITSGKESWIKVLELFWKDFNNNVTEVKEIRTREVLDLLNDSLGELVFNKNKDGKVDRSCKLYNEGCKFSVEGTLSLKNSFRGGAFIGCSNYPDCKFTRPLSKAKAAAQAQLAEPKFIGKHENGNDIYLKNGRFGPYLQYEKILDDIKLEKNAKKKKKSRKPKQDVNELLKNVSIPKGLELDN
;
A
#
# COMPACT_ATOMS: atom_id res chain seq x y z
N SER A 1 -34.02 -11.85 25.08
CA SER A 1 -35.42 -11.92 24.65
C SER A 1 -35.77 -13.40 24.40
N VAL A 2 -36.95 -13.84 24.81
CA VAL A 2 -37.45 -15.21 24.55
C VAL A 2 -38.45 -15.13 23.39
N LEU A 3 -38.28 -16.03 22.40
CA LEU A 3 -39.17 -16.10 21.24
C LEU A 3 -40.51 -16.67 21.68
N LYS A 4 -41.60 -15.89 21.55
CA LYS A 4 -42.96 -16.34 21.92
C LYS A 4 -43.76 -16.89 20.74
N PHE A 5 -43.38 -16.51 19.51
CA PHE A 5 -44.06 -16.92 18.29
C PHE A 5 -43.12 -16.82 17.10
N ASP A 6 -42.99 -17.88 16.35
CA ASP A 6 -41.98 -17.97 15.26
C ASP A 6 -42.28 -17.02 14.10
N GLY A 7 -43.53 -16.70 13.81
CA GLY A 7 -43.89 -15.79 12.75
C GLY A 7 -43.19 -16.12 11.41
N PHE A 8 -42.63 -15.09 10.78
CA PHE A 8 -41.87 -15.24 9.54
C PHE A 8 -40.54 -15.99 9.72
N LEU A 9 -39.99 -16.09 10.92
CA LEU A 9 -38.78 -16.86 11.22
C LEU A 9 -38.96 -18.34 10.92
N LYS A 10 -40.19 -18.86 10.91
CA LYS A 10 -40.48 -20.24 10.51
C LYS A 10 -40.05 -20.54 9.08
N ILE A 11 -40.07 -19.51 8.21
CA ILE A 11 -39.66 -19.61 6.80
C ILE A 11 -38.17 -19.33 6.65
N TYR A 12 -37.62 -18.37 7.41
CA TYR A 12 -36.24 -17.87 7.29
C TYR A 12 -35.27 -18.43 8.32
N ALA A 13 -35.69 -19.30 9.21
CA ALA A 13 -34.89 -19.83 10.33
C ALA A 13 -33.62 -20.61 9.94
N ASN A 14 -33.38 -20.87 8.65
CA ASN A 14 -32.21 -21.60 8.19
C ASN A 14 -31.00 -20.73 7.83
N SER A 15 -31.09 -19.40 7.91
CA SER A 15 -30.02 -18.53 7.43
C SER A 15 -29.00 -18.06 8.49
N ASN A 16 -29.32 -18.15 9.80
CA ASN A 16 -28.46 -17.57 10.85
C ASN A 16 -28.42 -18.45 12.14
N LYS A 17 -28.18 -19.75 12.02
CA LYS A 17 -28.11 -20.64 13.19
C LYS A 17 -26.87 -20.48 14.07
N ASP A 18 -25.84 -19.75 13.60
CA ASP A 18 -24.56 -19.72 14.30
C ASP A 18 -24.37 -18.56 15.30
N ASP A 19 -25.26 -17.55 15.32
CA ASP A 19 -25.08 -16.34 16.15
C ASP A 19 -26.19 -16.08 17.18
N GLU A 20 -27.28 -16.84 17.22
CA GLU A 20 -28.35 -16.63 18.21
C GLU A 20 -28.22 -17.61 19.37
N SER A 21 -27.67 -17.14 20.49
CA SER A 21 -27.80 -17.83 21.76
C SER A 21 -29.26 -17.74 22.23
N ILE A 22 -30.01 -18.83 22.03
CA ILE A 22 -31.39 -18.96 22.54
C ILE A 22 -31.30 -19.07 24.06
N LEU A 23 -31.73 -18.04 24.75
CA LEU A 23 -31.78 -18.07 26.21
C LEU A 23 -32.89 -19.02 26.68
N PRO A 24 -32.63 -19.86 27.72
CA PRO A 24 -33.64 -20.71 28.31
C PRO A 24 -34.76 -19.88 28.97
N ASP A 25 -35.93 -20.46 29.10
CA ASP A 25 -37.05 -19.82 29.82
C ASP A 25 -36.71 -19.70 31.30
N MET A 26 -36.55 -18.47 31.78
CA MET A 26 -36.11 -18.19 33.14
C MET A 26 -37.27 -17.63 33.96
N SER A 27 -37.56 -18.27 35.10
CA SER A 27 -38.45 -17.74 36.12
C SER A 27 -37.70 -16.96 37.20
N LYS A 28 -38.38 -16.04 37.88
CA LYS A 28 -37.79 -15.34 39.04
C LYS A 28 -37.47 -16.30 40.16
N GLY A 29 -36.22 -16.40 40.57
CA GLY A 29 -35.78 -17.27 41.65
C GLY A 29 -34.30 -17.09 41.98
N PRO A 30 -33.77 -17.77 43.01
CA PRO A 30 -32.35 -17.77 43.30
C PRO A 30 -31.58 -18.47 42.20
N VAL A 31 -30.45 -17.87 41.79
CA VAL A 31 -29.56 -18.42 40.79
C VAL A 31 -28.23 -18.77 41.44
N ASN A 32 -27.76 -20.00 41.25
CA ASN A 32 -26.42 -20.41 41.69
C ASN A 32 -25.40 -20.01 40.62
N ILE A 33 -24.35 -19.30 41.02
CA ILE A 33 -23.21 -18.96 40.15
C ILE A 33 -22.21 -20.12 40.29
N GLU A 34 -21.99 -20.86 39.20
CA GLU A 34 -21.01 -21.95 39.17
C GLU A 34 -19.60 -21.47 38.94
N ALA A 35 -19.45 -20.49 38.05
CA ALA A 35 -18.14 -19.88 37.73
C ALA A 35 -18.33 -18.43 37.27
N LEU A 36 -17.37 -17.58 37.60
CA LEU A 36 -17.21 -16.25 37.05
C LEU A 36 -16.02 -16.30 36.09
N ILE A 37 -16.29 -16.09 34.79
CA ILE A 37 -15.26 -16.08 33.77
C ILE A 37 -15.13 -14.62 33.30
N ASP A 38 -13.97 -14.00 33.54
CA ASP A 38 -13.64 -12.69 33.08
C ASP A 38 -12.88 -12.78 31.76
N GLU A 39 -13.35 -12.08 30.73
CA GLU A 39 -12.70 -12.00 29.43
C GLU A 39 -12.45 -10.55 29.05
N GLN A 40 -11.23 -10.28 28.61
CA GLN A 40 -10.88 -8.95 28.08
C GLN A 40 -11.18 -8.90 26.60
N HIS A 41 -12.10 -8.01 26.22
CA HIS A 41 -12.45 -7.75 24.82
C HIS A 41 -11.95 -6.38 24.38
N PHE A 42 -11.44 -6.30 23.15
CA PHE A 42 -11.05 -5.05 22.52
C PHE A 42 -11.96 -4.73 21.35
N THR A 43 -12.33 -3.46 21.22
CA THR A 43 -13.10 -3.00 20.05
C THR A 43 -12.30 -3.18 18.78
N GLN A 44 -12.94 -3.70 17.74
CA GLN A 44 -12.32 -3.83 16.42
C GLN A 44 -12.40 -2.51 15.65
N PRO A 45 -11.36 -2.13 14.89
CA PRO A 45 -11.43 -0.96 14.03
C PRO A 45 -12.50 -1.15 12.93
N PRO A 46 -13.07 -0.07 12.38
CA PRO A 46 -14.02 -0.16 11.28
C PRO A 46 -13.46 -0.99 10.13
N PRO A 47 -14.24 -1.88 9.53
CA PRO A 47 -13.79 -2.68 8.41
C PRO A 47 -13.47 -1.80 7.20
N ARG A 48 -12.50 -2.23 6.38
CA ARG A 48 -12.20 -1.55 5.12
C ARG A 48 -13.40 -1.63 4.17
N TYR A 49 -13.54 -0.61 3.32
CA TYR A 49 -14.61 -0.56 2.34
C TYR A 49 -14.55 -1.75 1.36
N SER A 50 -15.70 -2.36 1.13
CA SER A 50 -15.99 -3.16 -0.06
C SER A 50 -16.51 -2.25 -1.17
N GLU A 51 -16.68 -2.76 -2.39
CA GLU A 51 -17.29 -1.98 -3.48
C GLU A 51 -18.68 -1.45 -3.09
N ALA A 52 -19.54 -2.30 -2.55
CA ALA A 52 -20.88 -1.91 -2.13
C ALA A 52 -20.87 -0.88 -0.99
N SER A 53 -20.04 -1.04 0.03
CA SER A 53 -19.97 -0.08 1.14
C SER A 53 -19.32 1.25 0.72
N LEU A 54 -18.43 1.24 -0.28
CA LEU A 54 -17.85 2.45 -0.85
C LEU A 54 -18.90 3.22 -1.67
N VAL A 55 -19.68 2.54 -2.51
CA VAL A 55 -20.79 3.15 -3.26
C VAL A 55 -21.78 3.78 -2.30
N LYS A 56 -22.22 3.04 -1.28
CA LYS A 56 -23.11 3.58 -0.24
C LYS A 56 -22.54 4.84 0.41
N LYS A 57 -21.24 4.85 0.71
CA LYS A 57 -20.60 6.03 1.31
C LYS A 57 -20.51 7.21 0.36
N LEU A 58 -20.24 6.99 -0.93
CA LEU A 58 -20.26 8.03 -1.96
C LEU A 58 -21.67 8.64 -2.10
N GLU A 59 -22.71 7.80 -2.11
CA GLU A 59 -24.11 8.23 -2.14
C GLU A 59 -24.48 9.06 -0.92
N GLU A 60 -24.13 8.62 0.29
CA GLU A 60 -24.33 9.36 1.54
C GLU A 60 -23.67 10.75 1.53
N LEU A 61 -22.55 10.89 0.85
CA LEU A 61 -21.79 12.13 0.73
C LEU A 61 -22.21 12.99 -0.48
N GLY A 62 -23.13 12.52 -1.32
CA GLY A 62 -23.52 13.20 -2.56
C GLY A 62 -22.45 13.24 -3.64
N ILE A 63 -21.44 12.36 -3.56
CA ILE A 63 -20.31 12.31 -4.49
C ILE A 63 -20.59 11.30 -5.59
N GLY A 64 -20.64 11.76 -6.84
CA GLY A 64 -21.00 10.94 -7.99
C GLY A 64 -22.49 10.68 -8.10
N ARG A 65 -22.88 9.92 -9.12
CA ARG A 65 -24.26 9.53 -9.41
C ARG A 65 -24.28 8.04 -9.79
N PRO A 66 -25.42 7.35 -9.82
CA PRO A 66 -25.48 5.92 -10.15
C PRO A 66 -24.74 5.54 -11.44
N SER A 67 -24.77 6.42 -12.43
CA SER A 67 -24.05 6.22 -13.72
C SER A 67 -22.52 6.31 -13.61
N THR A 68 -21.96 6.92 -12.56
CA THR A 68 -20.52 7.19 -12.43
C THR A 68 -19.84 6.30 -11.39
N TYR A 69 -20.55 5.67 -10.44
CA TYR A 69 -19.93 4.88 -9.36
C TYR A 69 -19.02 3.76 -9.90
N ALA A 70 -19.46 3.00 -10.89
CA ALA A 70 -18.69 1.92 -11.45
C ALA A 70 -17.38 2.42 -12.10
N SER A 71 -17.45 3.57 -12.80
CA SER A 71 -16.27 4.18 -13.44
C SER A 71 -15.28 4.74 -12.41
N ILE A 72 -15.76 5.31 -11.31
CA ILE A 72 -14.92 5.78 -10.20
C ILE A 72 -14.14 4.62 -9.61
N ILE A 73 -14.83 3.52 -9.25
CA ILE A 73 -14.21 2.33 -8.66
C ILE A 73 -13.17 1.73 -9.61
N SER A 74 -13.54 1.53 -10.88
CA SER A 74 -12.61 0.97 -11.86
C SER A 74 -11.40 1.87 -12.09
N THR A 75 -11.57 3.18 -12.07
CA THR A 75 -10.46 4.14 -12.22
C THR A 75 -9.47 4.05 -11.05
N ILE A 76 -9.95 3.96 -9.82
CA ILE A 76 -9.11 3.82 -8.62
C ILE A 76 -8.25 2.54 -8.71
N ALA A 77 -8.86 1.42 -9.10
CA ALA A 77 -8.17 0.14 -9.26
C ALA A 77 -7.18 0.17 -10.45
N ASN A 78 -7.63 0.60 -11.63
CA ASN A 78 -6.84 0.59 -12.85
C ASN A 78 -5.62 1.52 -12.79
N ARG A 79 -5.74 2.65 -12.10
CA ARG A 79 -4.61 3.56 -11.85
C ARG A 79 -3.69 3.09 -10.73
N GLY A 80 -4.03 1.99 -10.07
CA GLY A 80 -3.24 1.42 -8.97
C GLY A 80 -3.20 2.32 -7.73
N TYR A 81 -4.27 3.07 -7.46
CA TYR A 81 -4.39 3.88 -6.24
C TYR A 81 -4.84 3.03 -5.05
N ALA A 82 -5.65 2.00 -5.33
CA ALA A 82 -5.99 0.97 -4.37
C ALA A 82 -5.95 -0.42 -5.03
N GLU A 83 -5.69 -1.44 -4.24
CA GLU A 83 -5.77 -2.86 -4.61
C GLU A 83 -6.98 -3.47 -3.92
N ILE A 84 -7.64 -4.42 -4.58
CA ILE A 84 -8.78 -5.15 -4.01
C ILE A 84 -8.28 -6.51 -3.55
N LEU A 85 -8.22 -6.72 -2.23
CA LEU A 85 -7.86 -7.98 -1.60
C LEU A 85 -9.04 -8.47 -0.76
N ASN A 86 -9.45 -9.71 -0.92
CA ASN A 86 -10.59 -10.30 -0.22
C ASN A 86 -11.86 -9.42 -0.30
N LYS A 87 -12.17 -8.91 -1.50
CA LYS A 87 -13.30 -8.00 -1.78
C LYS A 87 -13.26 -6.67 -0.99
N ARG A 88 -12.09 -6.22 -0.52
CA ARG A 88 -11.92 -4.97 0.22
C ARG A 88 -10.81 -4.11 -0.39
N PHE A 89 -10.98 -2.79 -0.33
CA PHE A 89 -10.01 -1.83 -0.84
C PHE A 89 -8.86 -1.60 0.12
N PHE A 90 -7.64 -1.69 -0.40
CA PHE A 90 -6.41 -1.36 0.31
C PHE A 90 -5.66 -0.26 -0.44
N PRO A 91 -5.48 0.94 0.15
CA PRO A 91 -4.71 2.01 -0.49
C PRO A 91 -3.28 1.57 -0.73
N THR A 92 -2.81 1.74 -1.96
CA THR A 92 -1.40 1.51 -2.31
C THR A 92 -0.52 2.68 -1.85
N ASP A 93 0.80 2.50 -1.90
CA ASP A 93 1.74 3.60 -1.63
C ASP A 93 1.54 4.77 -2.60
N ARG A 94 1.21 4.45 -3.86
CA ARG A 94 0.88 5.45 -4.88
C ARG A 94 -0.39 6.21 -4.54
N GLY A 95 -1.43 5.51 -4.08
CA GLY A 95 -2.68 6.12 -3.65
C GLY A 95 -2.47 7.08 -2.48
N LYS A 96 -1.75 6.63 -1.45
CA LYS A 96 -1.41 7.46 -0.27
C LYS A 96 -0.64 8.71 -0.65
N LEU A 97 0.36 8.58 -1.55
CA LEU A 97 1.16 9.70 -2.01
C LEU A 97 0.31 10.74 -2.78
N ILE A 98 -0.54 10.27 -3.68
CA ILE A 98 -1.44 11.14 -4.47
C ILE A 98 -2.46 11.83 -3.54
N SER A 99 -3.07 11.12 -2.58
CA SER A 99 -4.00 11.73 -1.63
C SER A 99 -3.32 12.83 -0.82
N ALA A 100 -2.15 12.55 -0.24
CA ALA A 100 -1.41 13.56 0.52
C ALA A 100 -1.00 14.78 -0.33
N PHE A 101 -0.62 14.56 -1.59
CA PHE A 101 -0.31 15.63 -2.53
C PHE A 101 -1.54 16.51 -2.79
N LEU A 102 -2.67 15.90 -3.10
CA LEU A 102 -3.91 16.61 -3.40
C LEU A 102 -4.46 17.34 -2.17
N GLU A 103 -4.43 16.72 -0.99
CA GLU A 103 -4.86 17.35 0.27
C GLU A 103 -4.06 18.59 0.62
N LYS A 104 -2.77 18.62 0.29
CA LYS A 104 -1.89 19.76 0.57
C LYS A 104 -1.97 20.88 -0.45
N LEU A 105 -2.04 20.55 -1.73
CA LEU A 105 -1.92 21.52 -2.82
C LEU A 105 -3.24 21.82 -3.52
N PHE A 106 -4.23 20.95 -3.37
CA PHE A 106 -5.53 21.04 -4.02
C PHE A 106 -6.67 20.75 -3.03
N SER A 107 -6.53 21.17 -1.76
CA SER A 107 -7.46 20.85 -0.67
C SER A 107 -8.91 21.14 -1.00
N LYS A 108 -9.20 22.29 -1.63
CA LYS A 108 -10.54 22.67 -2.08
C LYS A 108 -11.19 21.63 -3.00
N TYR A 109 -10.40 21.04 -3.93
CA TYR A 109 -10.91 20.14 -4.98
C TYR A 109 -11.05 18.68 -4.51
N VAL A 110 -10.47 18.32 -3.37
CA VAL A 110 -10.62 16.99 -2.75
C VAL A 110 -11.57 17.02 -1.55
N ASP A 111 -12.12 18.19 -1.22
CA ASP A 111 -13.15 18.32 -0.21
C ASP A 111 -14.46 17.67 -0.69
N TYR A 112 -15.10 16.92 0.20
CA TYR A 112 -16.32 16.19 -0.12
C TYR A 112 -17.46 17.12 -0.48
N ASN A 113 -17.62 18.25 0.25
CA ASN A 113 -18.68 19.22 0.00
C ASN A 113 -18.49 19.95 -1.33
N PHE A 114 -17.24 20.21 -1.74
CA PHE A 114 -16.94 20.80 -3.03
C PHE A 114 -17.40 19.89 -4.17
N THR A 115 -17.08 18.59 -4.09
CA THR A 115 -17.47 17.62 -5.12
C THR A 115 -19.00 17.44 -5.14
N ALA A 116 -19.63 17.30 -3.99
CA ALA A 116 -21.08 17.19 -3.87
C ALA A 116 -21.78 18.45 -4.44
N GLY A 117 -21.31 19.65 -4.07
CA GLY A 117 -21.85 20.91 -4.60
C GLY A 117 -21.69 21.06 -6.11
N LEU A 118 -20.60 20.54 -6.69
CA LEU A 118 -20.44 20.53 -8.15
C LEU A 118 -21.43 19.58 -8.83
N GLU A 119 -21.67 18.41 -8.24
CA GLU A 119 -22.71 17.47 -8.73
C GLU A 119 -24.10 18.09 -8.67
N ASP A 120 -24.44 18.82 -7.61
CA ASP A 120 -25.71 19.52 -7.48
C ASP A 120 -25.86 20.64 -8.54
N GLN A 121 -24.79 21.40 -8.82
CA GLN A 121 -24.78 22.38 -9.92
C GLN A 121 -25.00 21.73 -11.29
N LEU A 122 -24.44 20.54 -11.54
CA LEU A 122 -24.70 19.78 -12.76
C LEU A 122 -26.17 19.35 -12.88
N ASP A 123 -26.80 18.98 -11.78
CA ASP A 123 -28.24 18.68 -11.74
C ASP A 123 -29.10 19.95 -12.01
N GLU A 124 -28.70 21.11 -11.51
CA GLU A 124 -29.35 22.39 -11.81
C GLU A 124 -29.21 22.79 -13.29
N ILE A 125 -28.04 22.54 -13.92
CA ILE A 125 -27.84 22.71 -15.35
C ILE A 125 -28.79 21.79 -16.13
N THR A 126 -28.92 20.55 -15.74
CA THR A 126 -29.77 19.54 -16.39
C THR A 126 -31.27 19.95 -16.30
N SER A 127 -31.66 20.57 -15.19
CA SER A 127 -33.02 21.10 -14.99
C SER A 127 -33.27 22.47 -15.66
N GLY A 128 -32.26 23.05 -16.31
CA GLY A 128 -32.37 24.34 -16.99
C GLY A 128 -32.36 25.57 -16.08
N LYS A 129 -31.99 25.41 -14.80
CA LYS A 129 -31.96 26.53 -13.83
C LYS A 129 -30.64 27.30 -13.88
N GLU A 130 -29.55 26.66 -14.29
CA GLU A 130 -28.22 27.26 -14.38
C GLU A 130 -27.61 27.09 -15.77
N SER A 131 -26.69 28.03 -16.15
CA SER A 131 -25.93 27.96 -17.40
C SER A 131 -24.67 27.17 -17.19
N TRP A 132 -24.46 26.11 -17.98
CA TRP A 132 -23.26 25.31 -17.93
C TRP A 132 -21.97 26.13 -18.23
N ILE A 133 -22.05 27.14 -19.12
CA ILE A 133 -20.92 28.02 -19.45
C ILE A 133 -20.48 28.77 -18.19
N LYS A 134 -21.40 29.38 -17.46
CA LYS A 134 -21.13 30.15 -16.24
C LYS A 134 -20.49 29.28 -15.14
N VAL A 135 -21.02 28.08 -14.94
CA VAL A 135 -20.48 27.12 -13.94
C VAL A 135 -19.05 26.72 -14.30
N LEU A 136 -18.80 26.41 -15.58
CA LEU A 136 -17.45 26.04 -16.05
C LEU A 136 -16.46 27.22 -16.01
N GLU A 137 -16.88 28.42 -16.32
CA GLU A 137 -16.02 29.63 -16.25
C GLU A 137 -15.57 29.88 -14.80
N LEU A 138 -16.49 29.82 -13.84
CA LEU A 138 -16.16 30.00 -12.43
C LEU A 138 -15.22 28.90 -11.92
N PHE A 139 -15.53 27.66 -12.23
CA PHE A 139 -14.66 26.52 -11.87
C PHE A 139 -13.25 26.68 -12.47
N TRP A 140 -13.19 26.97 -13.78
CA TRP A 140 -11.91 27.05 -14.49
C TRP A 140 -11.03 28.18 -13.99
N LYS A 141 -11.61 29.35 -13.72
CA LYS A 141 -10.87 30.51 -13.20
C LYS A 141 -10.13 30.14 -11.91
N ASP A 142 -10.85 29.60 -10.93
CA ASP A 142 -10.26 29.22 -9.65
C ASP A 142 -9.24 28.08 -9.79
N PHE A 143 -9.58 27.06 -10.56
CA PHE A 143 -8.73 25.90 -10.79
C PHE A 143 -7.43 26.30 -11.50
N ASN A 144 -7.51 27.13 -12.53
CA ASN A 144 -6.33 27.58 -13.28
C ASN A 144 -5.39 28.45 -12.43
N ASN A 145 -5.94 29.29 -11.55
CA ASN A 145 -5.14 30.07 -10.61
C ASN A 145 -4.37 29.13 -9.66
N ASN A 146 -5.05 28.18 -9.05
CA ASN A 146 -4.41 27.20 -8.15
C ASN A 146 -3.34 26.36 -8.88
N VAL A 147 -3.61 25.90 -10.11
CA VAL A 147 -2.62 25.17 -10.92
C VAL A 147 -1.40 26.03 -11.22
N THR A 148 -1.59 27.33 -11.46
CA THR A 148 -0.48 28.25 -11.73
C THR A 148 0.41 28.43 -10.50
N GLU A 149 -0.19 28.63 -9.34
CA GLU A 149 0.53 28.69 -8.05
C GLU A 149 1.32 27.41 -7.77
N VAL A 150 0.68 26.24 -7.95
CA VAL A 150 1.33 24.94 -7.70
C VAL A 150 2.48 24.67 -8.68
N LYS A 151 2.41 25.15 -9.93
CA LYS A 151 3.50 25.00 -10.90
C LYS A 151 4.79 25.74 -10.51
N GLU A 152 4.69 26.81 -9.73
CA GLU A 152 5.84 27.58 -9.24
C GLU A 152 6.57 26.89 -8.09
N ILE A 153 5.90 25.95 -7.39
CA ILE A 153 6.49 25.22 -6.27
C ILE A 153 7.56 24.25 -6.78
N ARG A 154 8.74 24.31 -6.21
CA ARG A 154 9.84 23.40 -6.57
C ARG A 154 9.55 21.98 -6.10
N THR A 155 9.96 20.99 -6.87
CA THR A 155 9.80 19.56 -6.53
C THR A 155 10.32 19.22 -5.14
N ARG A 156 11.37 19.89 -4.66
CA ARG A 156 11.93 19.69 -3.33
C ARG A 156 10.95 20.14 -2.23
N GLU A 157 10.34 21.29 -2.38
CA GLU A 157 9.36 21.83 -1.45
C GLU A 157 8.13 20.93 -1.36
N VAL A 158 7.67 20.41 -2.51
CA VAL A 158 6.59 19.41 -2.56
C VAL A 158 6.98 18.15 -1.79
N LEU A 159 8.21 17.64 -1.96
CA LEU A 159 8.68 16.48 -1.23
C LEU A 159 8.77 16.73 0.28
N ASP A 160 9.18 17.92 0.71
CA ASP A 160 9.25 18.28 2.12
C ASP A 160 7.84 18.37 2.74
N LEU A 161 6.86 18.98 2.06
CA LEU A 161 5.46 18.99 2.46
C LEU A 161 4.88 17.56 2.59
N LEU A 162 5.20 16.69 1.63
CA LEU A 162 4.76 15.29 1.66
C LEU A 162 5.45 14.48 2.76
N ASN A 163 6.71 14.78 3.08
CA ASN A 163 7.41 14.17 4.20
C ASN A 163 6.69 14.38 5.52
N ASP A 164 6.15 15.57 5.74
CA ASP A 164 5.44 15.89 6.98
C ASP A 164 4.06 15.19 7.02
N SER A 165 3.34 15.21 5.92
CA SER A 165 2.01 14.59 5.84
C SER A 165 2.04 13.07 5.92
N LEU A 166 3.02 12.44 5.29
CA LEU A 166 3.16 10.98 5.25
C LEU A 166 4.02 10.42 6.39
N GLY A 167 4.62 11.28 7.21
CA GLY A 167 5.57 10.88 8.23
C GLY A 167 5.04 9.77 9.14
N GLU A 168 3.84 9.94 9.70
CA GLU A 168 3.23 8.94 10.59
C GLU A 168 2.85 7.62 9.88
N LEU A 169 2.53 7.69 8.60
CA LEU A 169 2.16 6.50 7.81
C LEU A 169 3.40 5.68 7.40
N VAL A 170 4.50 6.37 7.14
CA VAL A 170 5.70 5.78 6.52
C VAL A 170 6.75 5.40 7.55
N PHE A 171 6.93 6.19 8.61
CA PHE A 171 7.93 5.94 9.66
C PHE A 171 7.30 5.34 10.92
N ASN A 172 8.11 4.68 11.72
CA ASN A 172 7.69 4.22 13.04
C ASN A 172 7.73 5.38 14.03
N LYS A 173 6.95 5.28 15.11
CA LYS A 173 7.07 6.19 16.23
C LYS A 173 8.12 5.66 17.20
N ASN A 174 8.93 6.57 17.77
CA ASN A 174 9.85 6.23 18.85
C ASN A 174 9.08 6.06 20.18
N LYS A 175 9.80 5.80 21.27
CA LYS A 175 9.20 5.63 22.61
C LYS A 175 8.43 6.85 23.09
N ASP A 176 8.79 8.03 22.60
CA ASP A 176 8.15 9.31 22.93
C ASP A 176 6.98 9.66 22.02
N GLY A 177 6.54 8.74 21.16
CA GLY A 177 5.44 8.94 20.22
C GLY A 177 5.79 9.80 19.00
N LYS A 178 7.03 10.27 18.87
CA LYS A 178 7.49 11.06 17.71
C LYS A 178 7.91 10.16 16.56
N VAL A 179 7.75 10.68 15.34
CA VAL A 179 8.15 10.00 14.12
C VAL A 179 9.66 9.79 14.06
N ASP A 180 10.10 8.53 14.04
CA ASP A 180 11.51 8.16 13.96
C ASP A 180 11.98 8.15 12.49
N ARG A 181 12.82 9.13 12.16
CA ARG A 181 13.45 9.28 10.84
C ARG A 181 14.94 8.95 10.85
N SER A 182 15.44 8.31 11.90
CA SER A 182 16.86 7.96 12.02
C SER A 182 17.27 6.90 10.99
N CYS A 183 18.47 7.03 10.43
CA CYS A 183 19.02 6.08 9.50
C CYS A 183 19.62 4.88 10.24
N LYS A 184 19.06 3.70 10.08
CA LYS A 184 19.52 2.49 10.76
C LYS A 184 20.97 2.09 10.44
N LEU A 185 21.49 2.46 9.26
CA LEU A 185 22.87 2.17 8.87
C LEU A 185 23.91 3.11 9.52
N TYR A 186 23.49 4.06 10.35
CA TYR A 186 24.41 4.99 10.98
C TYR A 186 25.51 4.28 11.77
N ASN A 187 25.18 3.21 12.50
CA ASN A 187 26.13 2.41 13.29
C ASN A 187 26.71 1.20 12.54
N GLU A 188 26.16 0.82 11.37
CA GLU A 188 26.48 -0.44 10.70
C GLU A 188 27.26 -0.28 9.38
N GLY A 189 27.56 0.93 8.95
CA GLY A 189 28.24 1.17 7.66
C GLY A 189 28.07 2.54 7.05
N CYS A 190 27.38 3.47 7.73
CA CYS A 190 27.39 4.86 7.36
C CYS A 190 28.74 5.48 7.77
N LYS A 191 29.52 5.91 6.80
CA LYS A 191 30.85 6.51 7.01
C LYS A 191 30.80 7.92 7.62
N PHE A 192 29.61 8.45 7.89
CA PHE A 192 29.41 9.78 8.44
C PHE A 192 29.44 9.80 9.96
N SER A 193 30.04 10.83 10.51
CA SER A 193 30.01 11.14 11.96
C SER A 193 28.66 11.67 12.43
N VAL A 194 27.75 12.04 11.50
CA VAL A 194 26.44 12.61 11.81
C VAL A 194 25.34 11.64 11.37
N GLU A 195 24.39 11.41 12.26
CA GLU A 195 23.22 10.58 11.99
C GLU A 195 22.43 11.13 10.79
N GLY A 196 22.18 10.26 9.78
CA GLY A 196 21.42 10.62 8.60
C GLY A 196 19.92 10.60 8.88
N THR A 197 19.20 11.56 8.30
CA THR A 197 17.74 11.62 8.37
C THR A 197 17.11 10.98 7.16
N LEU A 198 16.12 10.11 7.39
CA LEU A 198 15.35 9.46 6.34
C LEU A 198 14.23 10.39 5.83
N SER A 199 14.16 10.55 4.53
CA SER A 199 13.14 11.39 3.88
C SER A 199 12.65 10.79 2.57
N LEU A 200 11.51 11.28 2.12
CA LEU A 200 10.93 10.94 0.83
C LEU A 200 11.83 11.47 -0.29
N LYS A 201 12.16 10.62 -1.24
CA LYS A 201 12.94 10.93 -2.42
C LYS A 201 12.19 10.52 -3.67
N ASN A 202 12.39 11.26 -4.75
CA ASN A 202 11.85 10.89 -6.06
C ASN A 202 12.83 9.99 -6.79
N SER A 203 12.32 8.94 -7.41
CA SER A 203 13.10 8.04 -8.27
C SER A 203 13.13 8.56 -9.70
N PHE A 204 14.29 8.53 -10.33
CA PHE A 204 14.45 8.91 -11.75
C PHE A 204 13.57 8.09 -12.71
N ARG A 205 13.14 6.89 -12.31
CA ARG A 205 12.26 6.02 -13.10
C ARG A 205 10.77 6.20 -12.79
N GLY A 206 10.42 7.24 -12.05
CA GLY A 206 9.09 7.46 -11.51
C GLY A 206 8.84 6.68 -10.21
N GLY A 207 8.02 7.27 -9.34
CA GLY A 207 7.73 6.73 -8.01
C GLY A 207 8.58 7.35 -6.91
N ALA A 208 8.20 7.08 -5.67
CA ALA A 208 8.84 7.62 -4.49
C ALA A 208 9.44 6.48 -3.64
N PHE A 209 10.53 6.78 -2.95
CA PHE A 209 11.21 5.89 -2.02
C PHE A 209 11.73 6.68 -0.82
N ILE A 210 12.07 6.01 0.26
CA ILE A 210 12.72 6.62 1.41
C ILE A 210 14.22 6.46 1.27
N GLY A 211 14.95 7.56 1.37
CA GLY A 211 16.41 7.60 1.28
C GLY A 211 17.04 8.42 2.41
N CYS A 212 18.31 8.16 2.70
CA CYS A 212 19.10 8.87 3.70
C CYS A 212 19.56 10.25 3.18
N SER A 213 19.63 11.25 4.09
CA SER A 213 20.18 12.57 3.79
C SER A 213 21.65 12.56 3.43
N ASN A 214 22.41 11.58 3.93
CA ASN A 214 23.86 11.43 3.71
C ASN A 214 24.21 10.74 2.38
N TYR A 215 23.28 10.72 1.41
CA TYR A 215 23.60 10.27 0.05
C TYR A 215 24.58 11.27 -0.62
N PRO A 216 25.60 10.82 -1.36
CA PRO A 216 25.86 9.48 -1.91
C PRO A 216 26.61 8.51 -1.01
N ASP A 217 27.14 8.93 0.12
CA ASP A 217 27.97 8.09 0.99
C ASP A 217 27.13 7.03 1.70
N CYS A 218 25.97 7.41 2.23
CA CYS A 218 24.99 6.45 2.70
C CYS A 218 24.00 6.10 1.57
N LYS A 219 24.00 4.84 1.16
CA LYS A 219 23.14 4.33 0.09
C LYS A 219 21.86 3.66 0.60
N PHE A 220 21.49 3.93 1.86
CA PHE A 220 20.27 3.35 2.42
C PHE A 220 19.04 3.82 1.67
N THR A 221 18.24 2.88 1.20
CA THR A 221 16.93 3.13 0.56
C THR A 221 15.94 2.05 0.97
N ARG A 222 14.67 2.42 1.11
CA ARG A 222 13.58 1.47 1.32
C ARG A 222 12.29 1.92 0.62
N PRO A 223 11.33 1.01 0.34
CA PRO A 223 10.00 1.37 -0.13
C PRO A 223 9.23 2.20 0.89
N LEU A 224 8.18 2.92 0.44
CA LEU A 224 7.29 3.67 1.33
C LEU A 224 6.53 2.73 2.27
N SER A 225 5.99 1.64 1.76
CA SER A 225 5.21 0.67 2.54
C SER A 225 6.06 -0.02 3.60
N LYS A 226 5.62 0.03 4.84
CA LYS A 226 6.23 -0.72 5.94
C LYS A 226 6.21 -2.23 5.69
N ALA A 227 5.12 -2.76 5.13
CA ALA A 227 5.00 -4.17 4.79
C ALA A 227 6.00 -4.59 3.70
N LYS A 228 6.11 -3.81 2.61
CA LYS A 228 7.11 -4.05 1.56
C LYS A 228 8.53 -3.88 2.09
N ALA A 229 8.77 -2.92 2.97
CA ALA A 229 10.08 -2.74 3.62
C ALA A 229 10.44 -3.90 4.54
N ALA A 230 9.49 -4.43 5.31
CA ALA A 230 9.69 -5.60 6.16
C ALA A 230 9.96 -6.87 5.34
N ALA A 231 9.17 -7.11 4.28
CA ALA A 231 9.39 -8.21 3.35
C ALA A 231 10.76 -8.12 2.66
N GLN A 232 11.17 -6.91 2.26
CA GLN A 232 12.49 -6.69 1.67
C GLN A 232 13.62 -6.93 2.68
N ALA A 233 13.44 -6.55 3.95
CA ALA A 233 14.41 -6.81 5.01
C ALA A 233 14.53 -8.30 5.33
N GLN A 234 13.42 -9.03 5.37
CA GLN A 234 13.44 -10.49 5.56
C GLN A 234 14.13 -11.23 4.41
N LEU A 235 14.02 -10.72 3.18
CA LEU A 235 14.70 -11.27 2.00
C LEU A 235 16.13 -10.75 1.81
N ALA A 236 16.60 -9.82 2.65
CA ALA A 236 17.96 -9.29 2.58
C ALA A 236 18.99 -10.32 3.05
N GLU A 237 18.63 -11.19 3.98
CA GLU A 237 19.45 -12.33 4.38
C GLU A 237 19.20 -13.51 3.43
N PRO A 238 20.28 -14.18 2.95
CA PRO A 238 20.16 -15.36 2.12
C PRO A 238 19.41 -16.47 2.85
N LYS A 239 18.18 -16.80 2.42
CA LYS A 239 17.40 -17.90 2.99
C LYS A 239 17.81 -19.20 2.27
N PHE A 240 18.31 -20.19 3.00
CA PHE A 240 18.54 -21.53 2.47
C PHE A 240 17.18 -22.18 2.14
N ILE A 241 17.03 -22.66 0.90
CA ILE A 241 15.78 -23.30 0.43
C ILE A 241 15.93 -24.81 0.30
N GLY A 242 17.12 -25.26 -0.06
CA GLY A 242 17.35 -26.69 -0.31
C GLY A 242 18.63 -26.94 -1.08
N LYS A 243 18.78 -28.18 -1.56
CA LYS A 243 19.93 -28.58 -2.37
C LYS A 243 19.50 -28.83 -3.82
N HIS A 244 20.34 -28.40 -4.73
CA HIS A 244 20.24 -28.75 -6.14
C HIS A 244 20.55 -30.25 -6.34
N GLU A 245 20.07 -30.86 -7.42
CA GLU A 245 20.32 -32.26 -7.75
C GLU A 245 21.82 -32.65 -7.70
N ASN A 246 22.68 -31.67 -7.85
CA ASN A 246 24.14 -31.81 -7.82
C ASN A 246 24.78 -31.62 -6.42
N GLY A 247 23.98 -31.52 -5.38
CA GLY A 247 24.42 -31.39 -3.99
C GLY A 247 24.71 -29.96 -3.53
N ASN A 248 24.73 -28.97 -4.41
CA ASN A 248 25.01 -27.57 -4.07
C ASN A 248 23.82 -26.88 -3.38
N ASP A 249 24.11 -26.06 -2.41
CA ASP A 249 23.08 -25.34 -1.65
C ASP A 249 22.42 -24.24 -2.49
N ILE A 250 21.08 -24.16 -2.42
CA ILE A 250 20.28 -23.14 -3.10
C ILE A 250 19.83 -22.11 -2.07
N TYR A 251 20.15 -20.85 -2.35
CA TYR A 251 19.76 -19.72 -1.52
C TYR A 251 18.77 -18.80 -2.25
N LEU A 252 17.68 -18.42 -1.58
CA LEU A 252 16.82 -17.32 -2.00
C LEU A 252 17.48 -16.01 -1.59
N LYS A 253 17.69 -15.14 -2.56
CA LYS A 253 18.22 -13.79 -2.37
C LYS A 253 17.33 -12.76 -3.04
N ASN A 254 17.38 -11.53 -2.56
CA ASN A 254 16.69 -10.43 -3.20
C ASN A 254 17.67 -9.55 -3.97
N GLY A 255 17.37 -9.28 -5.23
CA GLY A 255 18.19 -8.48 -6.11
C GLY A 255 17.44 -7.24 -6.63
N ARG A 256 18.13 -6.46 -7.48
CA ARG A 256 17.59 -5.24 -8.09
C ARG A 256 16.30 -5.47 -8.88
N PHE A 257 16.08 -6.68 -9.37
CA PHE A 257 14.92 -7.06 -10.21
C PHE A 257 13.89 -7.93 -9.48
N GLY A 258 14.06 -8.12 -8.16
CA GLY A 258 13.22 -8.95 -7.32
C GLY A 258 13.92 -10.18 -6.77
N PRO A 259 13.19 -11.10 -6.13
CA PRO A 259 13.76 -12.32 -5.57
C PRO A 259 14.28 -13.25 -6.66
N TYR A 260 15.43 -13.89 -6.38
CA TYR A 260 16.07 -14.85 -7.27
C TYR A 260 16.74 -15.96 -6.47
N LEU A 261 16.85 -17.13 -7.11
CA LEU A 261 17.59 -18.26 -6.57
C LEU A 261 19.06 -18.18 -6.99
N GLN A 262 19.96 -18.43 -6.07
CA GLN A 262 21.39 -18.46 -6.32
C GLN A 262 21.98 -19.79 -5.85
N TYR A 263 22.77 -20.41 -6.70
CA TYR A 263 23.56 -21.61 -6.38
C TYR A 263 24.93 -21.59 -7.10
N GLU A 264 25.90 -22.38 -6.63
CA GLU A 264 27.19 -22.51 -7.28
C GLU A 264 27.06 -23.29 -8.58
N LYS A 265 27.73 -22.81 -9.62
CA LYS A 265 27.80 -23.46 -10.93
C LYS A 265 28.67 -24.72 -10.85
N ILE A 266 28.24 -25.75 -11.57
CA ILE A 266 29.05 -26.95 -11.73
C ILE A 266 30.13 -26.70 -12.81
N LEU A 267 31.21 -27.44 -12.72
CA LEU A 267 32.33 -27.37 -13.68
C LEU A 267 31.90 -27.54 -15.15
N ASP A 268 30.82 -28.30 -15.41
CA ASP A 268 30.28 -28.51 -16.75
C ASP A 268 29.50 -27.31 -17.29
N ASP A 269 28.74 -26.61 -16.45
CA ASP A 269 28.05 -25.34 -16.81
C ASP A 269 29.10 -24.26 -17.16
N ILE A 270 30.22 -24.23 -16.44
CA ILE A 270 31.31 -23.30 -16.70
C ILE A 270 31.97 -23.58 -18.05
N LYS A 271 32.13 -24.85 -18.42
CA LYS A 271 32.68 -25.23 -19.73
C LYS A 271 31.75 -24.88 -20.89
N LEU A 272 30.45 -25.09 -20.73
CA LEU A 272 29.44 -24.74 -21.74
C LEU A 272 29.34 -23.22 -21.98
N GLU A 273 29.40 -22.42 -20.93
CA GLU A 273 29.36 -20.95 -21.05
C GLU A 273 30.67 -20.38 -21.66
N LYS A 274 31.81 -20.96 -21.33
CA LYS A 274 33.12 -20.58 -21.96
C LYS A 274 33.13 -20.87 -23.45
N ASN A 275 32.49 -21.96 -23.88
CA ASN A 275 32.41 -22.31 -25.32
C ASN A 275 31.38 -21.39 -26.06
N ALA A 276 30.31 -20.98 -25.40
CA ALA A 276 29.34 -20.03 -25.96
C ALA A 276 29.92 -18.58 -26.06
N LYS A 277 30.75 -18.16 -25.10
CA LYS A 277 31.41 -16.84 -25.10
C LYS A 277 32.51 -16.72 -26.14
N LYS A 278 33.17 -17.82 -26.56
CA LYS A 278 34.15 -17.80 -27.65
C LYS A 278 33.59 -17.40 -29.02
N LYS A 279 32.27 -17.46 -29.20
CA LYS A 279 31.58 -17.03 -30.43
C LYS A 279 31.22 -15.52 -30.47
N LYS A 280 31.39 -14.76 -29.36
CA LYS A 280 31.16 -13.30 -29.31
C LYS A 280 32.43 -12.59 -28.85
N LYS A 281 33.30 -12.19 -29.82
CA LYS A 281 34.44 -11.31 -29.56
C LYS A 281 33.94 -9.89 -29.27
N SER A 282 34.16 -9.37 -28.05
CA SER A 282 34.74 -8.05 -27.76
C SER A 282 34.62 -7.69 -26.26
N ARG A 283 35.71 -7.14 -25.74
CA ARG A 283 36.03 -6.56 -24.42
C ARG A 283 36.51 -7.54 -23.34
N LYS A 284 37.74 -7.22 -22.87
CA LYS A 284 38.47 -7.93 -21.82
C LYS A 284 37.65 -8.07 -20.53
N PRO A 285 37.54 -9.26 -19.94
CA PRO A 285 36.84 -9.44 -18.67
C PRO A 285 37.77 -9.06 -17.51
N LYS A 286 37.23 -8.24 -16.57
CA LYS A 286 37.71 -8.26 -15.18
C LYS A 286 37.32 -9.61 -14.58
N GLN A 287 38.22 -10.30 -13.95
CA GLN A 287 37.94 -11.52 -13.18
C GLN A 287 37.08 -11.12 -11.98
N ASP A 288 35.81 -11.45 -12.03
CA ASP A 288 34.84 -11.27 -10.94
C ASP A 288 34.59 -12.63 -10.31
N VAL A 289 34.63 -12.67 -8.98
CA VAL A 289 34.31 -13.84 -8.14
C VAL A 289 32.86 -14.32 -8.38
N ASN A 290 32.03 -13.51 -9.01
CA ASN A 290 30.67 -13.84 -9.44
C ASN A 290 30.57 -14.82 -10.63
N GLU A 291 31.67 -15.25 -11.25
CA GLU A 291 31.59 -16.21 -12.36
C GLU A 291 31.18 -17.63 -11.92
N LEU A 292 31.35 -17.95 -10.64
CA LEU A 292 31.04 -19.27 -10.06
C LEU A 292 29.55 -19.40 -9.60
N LEU A 293 28.79 -18.31 -9.59
CA LEU A 293 27.43 -18.32 -9.10
C LEU A 293 26.43 -18.22 -10.26
N LYS A 294 25.35 -18.99 -10.19
CA LYS A 294 24.22 -18.91 -11.13
C LYS A 294 23.01 -18.31 -10.44
N ASN A 295 22.42 -17.31 -11.07
CA ASN A 295 21.24 -16.61 -10.60
C ASN A 295 20.06 -16.94 -11.51
N VAL A 296 18.96 -17.44 -10.95
CA VAL A 296 17.74 -17.77 -11.67
C VAL A 296 16.60 -16.90 -11.14
N SER A 297 16.00 -16.10 -12.03
CA SER A 297 14.86 -15.26 -11.65
C SER A 297 13.63 -16.11 -11.38
N ILE A 298 12.87 -15.77 -10.34
CA ILE A 298 11.61 -16.41 -10.03
C ILE A 298 10.51 -15.81 -10.93
N PRO A 299 9.73 -16.63 -11.65
CA PRO A 299 8.61 -16.14 -12.46
C PRO A 299 7.60 -15.37 -11.61
N LYS A 300 7.02 -14.30 -12.20
CA LYS A 300 5.95 -13.55 -11.54
C LYS A 300 4.72 -14.44 -11.38
N GLY A 301 4.21 -14.56 -10.16
CA GLY A 301 3.01 -15.34 -9.85
C GLY A 301 3.25 -16.62 -9.06
N LEU A 302 4.51 -16.98 -8.77
CA LEU A 302 4.82 -18.01 -7.78
C LEU A 302 4.79 -17.36 -6.38
N GLU A 303 3.83 -17.76 -5.56
CA GLU A 303 3.84 -17.46 -4.13
C GLU A 303 4.92 -18.31 -3.47
N LEU A 304 5.83 -17.64 -2.78
CA LEU A 304 6.82 -18.32 -1.95
C LEU A 304 6.12 -18.58 -0.61
N ASP A 305 5.62 -19.79 -0.42
CA ASP A 305 5.12 -20.24 0.88
C ASP A 305 6.21 -20.10 1.94
N ASN A 306 5.83 -19.56 3.10
CA ASN A 306 6.72 -19.24 4.22
C ASN A 306 7.34 -20.47 4.88
#